data_0882e40d542797d573c1fd8e4d2487c7
#
_entry.id   0882e40d542797d573c1fd8e4d2487c7
#
_cell.length_a   1.000
_cell.length_b   1.000
_cell.length_c   1.000
_cell.angle_alpha   90.00
_cell.angle_beta   90.00
_cell.angle_gamma   90.00
#
_symmetry.space_group_name_H-M   'P 1'
#
loop_
_entity.id
_entity.type
_entity.pdbx_description
1 polymer ?
#
loop_
_entity_poly.entity_id
_entity_poly.type
_entity_poly.pdbx_seq_one_letter_code
_entity_poly.pdbx_strand_id
1 'polypeptide(L)'
;MQDLLIGTLTQGLIYALISFGVYITYSILDFPDLGVDGTFPLGAAVTAVLLTRGVNAWLTLPIAMLAGALAGLFTGLVHVKLGVRNLLAGIITMTALFSINLQIAGSNLTVDRATDTIFTSGPVMAVLGDMSLMGRKLVVSLLLVVAVKLVMDAYFRTKSGLLLRAVGDNAGLVTTLAKDRGMVKLMGLVLSNALVALGGCVVCHEQRSFSATMGTGQLVYGLAAVIIGVSLMNFYTGSPVSQALRKNKALGWLAVPAG
;
A
#
# COMPACT_ATOMS: atom_id res chain seq x y z
N MET A 1 -14.15 -7.22 -24.88
CA MET A 1 -12.80 -6.64 -24.90
C MET A 1 -12.69 -5.44 -23.98
N GLN A 2 -13.60 -4.44 -24.06
CA GLN A 2 -13.57 -3.25 -23.19
C GLN A 2 -13.67 -3.60 -21.70
N ASP A 3 -14.57 -4.50 -21.30
CA ASP A 3 -14.76 -4.88 -19.89
C ASP A 3 -13.51 -5.60 -19.32
N LEU A 4 -12.81 -6.37 -20.14
CA LEU A 4 -11.58 -7.03 -19.72
C LEU A 4 -10.46 -6.01 -19.49
N LEU A 5 -10.32 -5.02 -20.37
CA LEU A 5 -9.34 -3.94 -20.19
C LEU A 5 -9.63 -3.11 -18.93
N ILE A 6 -10.90 -2.73 -18.72
CA ILE A 6 -11.31 -1.98 -17.54
C ILE A 6 -11.04 -2.78 -16.25
N GLY A 7 -11.37 -4.07 -16.26
CA GLY A 7 -11.11 -4.96 -15.12
C GLY A 7 -9.62 -5.07 -14.80
N THR A 8 -8.78 -5.26 -15.83
CA THR A 8 -7.31 -5.35 -15.66
C THR A 8 -6.72 -4.05 -15.14
N LEU A 9 -7.17 -2.90 -15.67
CA LEU A 9 -6.72 -1.59 -15.18
C LEU A 9 -7.15 -1.35 -13.73
N THR A 10 -8.37 -1.73 -13.37
CA THR A 10 -8.86 -1.60 -11.99
C THR A 10 -8.02 -2.45 -11.03
N GLN A 11 -7.74 -3.70 -11.38
CA GLN A 11 -6.86 -4.56 -10.60
C GLN A 11 -5.45 -3.97 -10.48
N GLY A 12 -4.86 -3.50 -11.57
CA GLY A 12 -3.56 -2.84 -11.57
C GLY A 12 -3.51 -1.63 -10.64
N LEU A 13 -4.56 -0.80 -10.63
CA LEU A 13 -4.68 0.35 -9.72
C LEU A 13 -4.74 -0.09 -8.24
N ILE A 14 -5.53 -1.14 -7.94
CA ILE A 14 -5.63 -1.64 -6.57
C ILE A 14 -4.27 -2.20 -6.10
N TYR A 15 -3.58 -2.97 -6.93
CA TYR A 15 -2.24 -3.48 -6.62
C TYR A 15 -1.17 -2.38 -6.51
N ALA A 16 -1.38 -1.21 -7.12
CA ALA A 16 -0.50 -0.05 -6.93
C ALA A 16 -0.46 0.41 -5.47
N LEU A 17 -1.53 0.23 -4.67
CA LEU A 17 -1.54 0.55 -3.24
C LEU A 17 -0.55 -0.33 -2.46
N ILE A 18 -0.48 -1.63 -2.80
CA ILE A 18 0.51 -2.55 -2.22
C ILE A 18 1.92 -2.11 -2.61
N SER A 19 2.10 -1.76 -3.89
CA SER A 19 3.39 -1.32 -4.41
C SER A 19 3.88 -0.04 -3.73
N PHE A 20 3.00 0.89 -3.34
CA PHE A 20 3.39 2.05 -2.52
C PHE A 20 3.93 1.66 -1.15
N GLY A 21 3.30 0.68 -0.47
CA GLY A 21 3.81 0.15 0.79
C GLY A 21 5.18 -0.50 0.61
N VAL A 22 5.30 -1.40 -0.37
CA VAL A 22 6.57 -2.10 -0.68
C VAL A 22 7.65 -1.12 -1.13
N TYR A 23 7.31 -0.05 -1.84
CA TYR A 23 8.26 1.00 -2.21
C TYR A 23 8.91 1.66 -0.99
N ILE A 24 8.15 1.90 0.08
CA ILE A 24 8.69 2.48 1.31
C ILE A 24 9.70 1.53 1.96
N THR A 25 9.37 0.26 2.08
CA THR A 25 10.26 -0.71 2.75
C THR A 25 11.44 -1.08 1.88
N TYR A 26 11.24 -1.40 0.62
CA TYR A 26 12.28 -1.88 -0.27
C TYR A 26 13.19 -0.76 -0.80
N SER A 27 12.58 0.30 -1.39
CA SER A 27 13.36 1.34 -2.08
C SER A 27 13.85 2.45 -1.16
N ILE A 28 13.10 2.76 -0.08
CA ILE A 28 13.46 3.85 0.83
C ILE A 28 14.23 3.36 2.05
N LEU A 29 13.79 2.23 2.68
CA LEU A 29 14.39 1.73 3.92
C LEU A 29 15.48 0.67 3.71
N ASP A 30 15.63 0.15 2.48
CA ASP A 30 16.46 -1.03 2.17
C ASP A 30 16.13 -2.22 3.10
N PHE A 31 14.83 -2.43 3.31
CA PHE A 31 14.27 -3.43 4.23
C PHE A 31 13.19 -4.24 3.51
N PRO A 32 13.51 -5.38 2.88
CA PRO A 32 12.50 -6.25 2.33
C PRO A 32 11.64 -6.85 3.46
N ASP A 33 10.39 -6.39 3.59
CA ASP A 33 9.48 -6.81 4.66
C ASP A 33 8.56 -7.94 4.16
N LEU A 34 8.84 -9.17 4.59
CA LEU A 34 7.97 -10.33 4.32
C LEU A 34 6.64 -10.28 5.09
N GLY A 35 6.49 -9.38 6.07
CA GLY A 35 5.24 -9.15 6.78
C GLY A 35 4.09 -8.70 5.87
N VAL A 36 4.40 -8.15 4.71
CA VAL A 36 3.43 -7.74 3.67
C VAL A 36 2.46 -8.87 3.33
N ASP A 37 2.95 -10.11 3.16
CA ASP A 37 2.13 -11.28 2.83
C ASP A 37 1.13 -11.65 3.93
N GLY A 38 1.39 -11.24 5.18
CA GLY A 38 0.45 -11.38 6.32
C GLY A 38 -0.45 -10.16 6.50
N THR A 39 0.08 -8.96 6.27
CA THR A 39 -0.65 -7.69 6.49
C THR A 39 -1.70 -7.43 5.43
N PHE A 40 -1.44 -7.84 4.19
CA PHE A 40 -2.43 -7.72 3.11
C PHE A 40 -3.72 -8.49 3.42
N PRO A 41 -3.70 -9.80 3.74
CA PRO A 41 -4.92 -10.49 4.16
C PRO A 41 -5.49 -9.97 5.49
N LEU A 42 -4.68 -9.39 6.39
CA LEU A 42 -5.21 -8.75 7.60
C LEU A 42 -6.16 -7.60 7.24
N GLY A 43 -5.76 -6.72 6.31
CA GLY A 43 -6.62 -5.65 5.83
C GLY A 43 -7.92 -6.17 5.24
N ALA A 44 -7.85 -7.24 4.44
CA ALA A 44 -9.02 -7.88 3.85
C ALA A 44 -9.90 -8.58 4.90
N ALA A 45 -9.32 -9.29 5.89
CA ALA A 45 -10.04 -9.98 6.96
C ALA A 45 -10.85 -9.00 7.83
N VAL A 46 -10.18 -7.94 8.28
CA VAL A 46 -10.83 -6.87 9.08
C VAL A 46 -11.98 -6.24 8.28
N THR A 47 -11.76 -5.96 7.00
CA THR A 47 -12.79 -5.37 6.13
C THR A 47 -13.96 -6.31 5.93
N ALA A 48 -13.72 -7.59 5.62
CA ALA A 48 -14.77 -8.58 5.42
C ALA A 48 -15.66 -8.72 6.66
N VAL A 49 -15.05 -8.79 7.85
CA VAL A 49 -15.80 -8.90 9.12
C VAL A 49 -16.58 -7.62 9.42
N LEU A 50 -16.03 -6.44 9.16
CA LEU A 50 -16.76 -5.19 9.37
C LEU A 50 -17.94 -5.05 8.42
N LEU A 51 -17.77 -5.42 7.16
CA LEU A 51 -18.85 -5.40 6.17
C LEU A 51 -19.96 -6.38 6.50
N THR A 52 -19.65 -7.59 6.94
CA THR A 52 -20.67 -8.58 7.36
C THR A 52 -21.42 -8.12 8.60
N ARG A 53 -20.84 -7.24 9.43
CA ARG A 53 -21.51 -6.61 10.58
C ARG A 53 -22.28 -5.34 10.22
N GLY A 54 -22.36 -4.96 8.95
CA GLY A 54 -23.07 -3.77 8.48
C GLY A 54 -22.41 -2.44 8.77
N VAL A 55 -21.10 -2.44 9.04
CA VAL A 55 -20.34 -1.20 9.22
C VAL A 55 -20.21 -0.46 7.89
N ASN A 56 -20.27 0.88 7.93
CA ASN A 56 -20.13 1.71 6.74
C ASN A 56 -18.83 1.40 5.99
N ALA A 57 -18.94 1.17 4.67
CA ALA A 57 -17.83 0.81 3.80
C ALA A 57 -16.64 1.79 3.86
N TRP A 58 -16.89 3.09 4.00
CA TRP A 58 -15.84 4.11 4.09
C TRP A 58 -15.06 4.06 5.41
N LEU A 59 -15.68 3.61 6.51
CA LEU A 59 -15.01 3.45 7.80
C LEU A 59 -14.08 2.24 7.82
N THR A 60 -14.27 1.27 6.95
CA THR A 60 -13.38 0.09 6.88
C THR A 60 -11.97 0.45 6.42
N LEU A 61 -11.82 1.49 5.56
CA LEU A 61 -10.50 1.94 5.08
C LEU A 61 -9.57 2.39 6.21
N PRO A 62 -9.93 3.39 7.05
CA PRO A 62 -9.07 3.79 8.14
C PRO A 62 -8.87 2.70 9.19
N ILE A 63 -9.87 1.86 9.44
CA ILE A 63 -9.72 0.74 10.41
C ILE A 63 -8.74 -0.30 9.88
N ALA A 64 -8.80 -0.66 8.60
CA ALA A 64 -7.84 -1.57 7.97
C ALA A 64 -6.42 -0.97 7.97
N MET A 65 -6.28 0.33 7.69
CA MET A 65 -5.00 1.02 7.79
C MET A 65 -4.42 0.98 9.21
N LEU A 66 -5.23 1.19 10.23
CA LEU A 66 -4.82 1.08 11.63
C LEU A 66 -4.39 -0.34 11.99
N ALA A 67 -5.12 -1.36 11.55
CA ALA A 67 -4.73 -2.76 11.74
C ALA A 67 -3.37 -3.07 11.08
N GLY A 68 -3.16 -2.59 9.85
CA GLY A 68 -1.87 -2.70 9.17
C GLY A 68 -0.75 -1.91 9.87
N ALA A 69 -1.04 -0.72 10.38
CA ALA A 69 -0.09 0.08 11.16
C ALA A 69 0.37 -0.67 12.42
N LEU A 70 -0.55 -1.34 13.13
CA LEU A 70 -0.23 -2.18 14.28
C LEU A 70 0.63 -3.39 13.89
N ALA A 71 0.35 -4.02 12.75
CA ALA A 71 1.19 -5.10 12.22
C ALA A 71 2.61 -4.61 11.91
N GLY A 72 2.74 -3.46 11.24
CA GLY A 72 4.03 -2.83 10.96
C GLY A 72 4.77 -2.39 12.24
N LEU A 73 4.04 -1.93 13.26
CA LEU A 73 4.59 -1.63 14.58
C LEU A 73 5.16 -2.90 15.22
N PHE A 74 4.44 -4.02 15.14
CA PHE A 74 4.91 -5.31 15.66
C PHE A 74 6.19 -5.74 14.96
N THR A 75 6.24 -5.74 13.61
CA THR A 75 7.45 -6.04 12.83
C THR A 75 8.62 -5.13 13.25
N GLY A 76 8.37 -3.84 13.37
CA GLY A 76 9.37 -2.85 13.75
C GLY A 76 9.89 -3.07 15.17
N LEU A 77 9.03 -3.41 16.12
CA LEU A 77 9.44 -3.72 17.49
C LEU A 77 10.31 -4.98 17.57
N VAL A 78 9.92 -6.04 16.85
CA VAL A 78 10.70 -7.28 16.74
C VAL A 78 12.08 -6.99 16.16
N HIS A 79 12.17 -6.17 15.11
CA HIS A 79 13.43 -5.80 14.51
C HIS A 79 14.29 -4.89 15.41
N VAL A 80 13.72 -3.78 15.90
CA VAL A 80 14.47 -2.72 16.58
C VAL A 80 14.77 -3.07 18.03
N LYS A 81 13.78 -3.59 18.79
CA LYS A 81 13.98 -3.87 20.23
C LYS A 81 14.57 -5.26 20.50
N LEU A 82 14.15 -6.27 19.72
CA LEU A 82 14.65 -7.64 19.90
C LEU A 82 15.91 -7.92 19.05
N GLY A 83 16.35 -6.98 18.20
CA GLY A 83 17.54 -7.12 17.38
C GLY A 83 17.44 -8.21 16.30
N VAL A 84 16.22 -8.64 15.96
CA VAL A 84 16.01 -9.69 14.96
C VAL A 84 16.32 -9.13 13.55
N ARG A 85 16.97 -9.95 12.71
CA ARG A 85 17.27 -9.55 11.32
C ARG A 85 16.00 -9.24 10.53
N ASN A 86 16.08 -8.30 9.60
CA ASN A 86 14.97 -7.78 8.78
C ASN A 86 14.05 -8.89 8.26
N LEU A 87 14.60 -9.84 7.50
CA LEU A 87 13.84 -10.94 6.92
C LEU A 87 13.15 -11.82 7.96
N LEU A 88 13.85 -12.13 9.06
CA LEU A 88 13.28 -12.96 10.13
C LEU A 88 12.15 -12.24 10.86
N ALA A 89 12.26 -10.94 11.10
CA ALA A 89 11.19 -10.15 11.71
C ALA A 89 9.92 -10.18 10.83
N GLY A 90 10.07 -10.04 9.51
CA GLY A 90 8.97 -10.17 8.55
C GLY A 90 8.32 -11.56 8.55
N ILE A 91 9.12 -12.64 8.58
CA ILE A 91 8.61 -14.02 8.65
C ILE A 91 7.82 -14.25 9.94
N ILE A 92 8.35 -13.81 11.09
CA ILE A 92 7.65 -13.91 12.37
C ILE A 92 6.29 -13.19 12.32
N THR A 93 6.28 -11.97 11.77
CA THR A 93 5.04 -11.20 11.63
C THR A 93 4.06 -11.89 10.69
N MET A 94 4.52 -12.34 9.52
CA MET A 94 3.69 -13.05 8.54
C MET A 94 3.01 -14.28 9.16
N THR A 95 3.76 -15.12 9.86
CA THR A 95 3.20 -16.34 10.49
C THR A 95 2.25 -16.01 11.63
N ALA A 96 2.56 -15.01 12.46
CA ALA A 96 1.67 -14.55 13.51
C ALA A 96 0.36 -13.99 12.95
N LEU A 97 0.46 -13.15 11.91
CA LEU A 97 -0.70 -12.57 11.24
C LEU A 97 -1.55 -13.60 10.52
N PHE A 98 -0.95 -14.65 9.95
CA PHE A 98 -1.72 -15.75 9.36
C PHE A 98 -2.66 -16.39 10.39
N SER A 99 -2.17 -16.67 11.59
CA SER A 99 -2.99 -17.20 12.69
C SER A 99 -4.06 -16.21 13.14
N ILE A 100 -3.71 -14.92 13.24
CA ILE A 100 -4.66 -13.86 13.62
C ILE A 100 -5.76 -13.71 12.55
N ASN A 101 -5.42 -13.75 11.28
CA ASN A 101 -6.37 -13.65 10.16
C ASN A 101 -7.38 -14.81 10.19
N LEU A 102 -6.89 -16.05 10.45
CA LEU A 102 -7.75 -17.20 10.63
C LEU A 102 -8.70 -17.05 11.84
N GLN A 103 -8.23 -16.44 12.91
CA GLN A 103 -9.05 -16.20 14.10
C GLN A 103 -10.13 -15.14 13.85
N ILE A 104 -9.82 -14.10 13.06
CA ILE A 104 -10.74 -12.98 12.77
C ILE A 104 -11.82 -13.37 11.77
N ALA A 105 -11.46 -14.01 10.67
CA ALA A 105 -12.35 -14.22 9.52
C ALA A 105 -12.44 -15.68 9.06
N GLY A 106 -11.80 -16.61 9.75
CA GLY A 106 -11.73 -18.01 9.32
C GLY A 106 -10.84 -18.21 8.09
N SER A 107 -10.99 -19.35 7.40
CA SER A 107 -10.22 -19.66 6.20
C SER A 107 -10.69 -18.84 5.00
N ASN A 108 -12.01 -18.67 4.86
CA ASN A 108 -12.65 -17.92 3.79
C ASN A 108 -13.90 -17.23 4.34
N LEU A 109 -14.09 -15.97 3.98
CA LEU A 109 -15.28 -15.20 4.34
C LEU A 109 -15.79 -14.46 3.10
N THR A 110 -17.03 -14.71 2.73
CA THR A 110 -17.69 -14.03 1.62
C THR A 110 -18.60 -12.93 2.16
N VAL A 111 -18.58 -11.78 1.53
CA VAL A 111 -19.46 -10.63 1.85
C VAL A 111 -20.65 -10.67 0.92
N ASP A 112 -21.87 -10.58 1.48
CA ASP A 112 -23.12 -10.61 0.73
C ASP A 112 -23.14 -9.51 -0.34
N ARG A 113 -23.77 -9.82 -1.47
CA ARG A 113 -23.99 -8.87 -2.58
C ARG A 113 -24.90 -7.70 -2.19
N ALA A 114 -25.75 -7.88 -1.21
CA ALA A 114 -26.63 -6.83 -0.68
C ALA A 114 -25.85 -5.81 0.18
N THR A 115 -24.66 -6.16 0.68
CA THR A 115 -23.84 -5.25 1.50
C THR A 115 -23.21 -4.16 0.63
N ASP A 116 -23.30 -2.92 1.08
CA ASP A 116 -22.68 -1.79 0.40
C ASP A 116 -21.14 -1.86 0.50
N THR A 117 -20.49 -1.64 -0.63
CA THR A 117 -19.04 -1.49 -0.73
C THR A 117 -18.69 -0.04 -1.05
N ILE A 118 -17.40 0.30 -1.00
CA ILE A 118 -16.95 1.64 -1.45
C ILE A 118 -17.36 1.94 -2.90
N PHE A 119 -17.60 0.91 -3.73
CA PHE A 119 -18.00 1.06 -5.13
C PHE A 119 -19.52 1.18 -5.34
N THR A 120 -20.32 0.79 -4.33
CA THR A 120 -21.78 0.78 -4.39
C THR A 120 -22.42 1.67 -3.31
N SER A 121 -21.61 2.34 -2.50
CA SER A 121 -22.10 3.22 -1.44
C SER A 121 -22.90 4.41 -1.96
N GLY A 122 -23.85 4.91 -1.16
CA GLY A 122 -24.74 6.01 -1.51
C GLY A 122 -24.04 7.23 -2.13
N PRO A 123 -22.94 7.77 -1.55
CA PRO A 123 -22.22 8.91 -2.13
C PRO A 123 -21.67 8.64 -3.54
N VAL A 124 -21.18 7.42 -3.79
CA VAL A 124 -20.68 7.04 -5.12
C VAL A 124 -21.82 6.85 -6.11
N MET A 125 -22.94 6.28 -5.65
CA MET A 125 -24.14 6.15 -6.49
C MET A 125 -24.75 7.49 -6.85
N ALA A 126 -24.68 8.48 -5.97
CA ALA A 126 -25.19 9.83 -6.23
C ALA A 126 -24.39 10.56 -7.33
N VAL A 127 -23.08 10.31 -7.43
CA VAL A 127 -22.19 11.01 -8.39
C VAL A 127 -21.95 10.20 -9.67
N LEU A 128 -21.86 8.89 -9.56
CA LEU A 128 -21.47 7.97 -10.64
C LEU A 128 -22.58 6.94 -10.97
N GLY A 129 -23.82 7.20 -10.57
CA GLY A 129 -24.95 6.26 -10.73
C GLY A 129 -25.21 5.84 -12.18
N ASP A 130 -24.99 6.75 -13.14
CA ASP A 130 -25.22 6.51 -14.57
C ASP A 130 -24.14 5.64 -15.23
N MET A 131 -23.01 5.42 -14.54
CA MET A 131 -21.92 4.59 -15.06
C MET A 131 -22.12 3.11 -14.77
N SER A 132 -21.58 2.26 -15.64
CA SER A 132 -21.52 0.81 -15.40
C SER A 132 -20.73 0.51 -14.11
N LEU A 133 -21.05 -0.60 -13.45
CA LEU A 133 -20.36 -1.03 -12.22
C LEU A 133 -18.83 -1.11 -12.41
N MET A 134 -18.38 -1.59 -13.57
CA MET A 134 -16.96 -1.66 -13.91
C MET A 134 -16.32 -0.27 -14.04
N GLY A 135 -17.00 0.67 -14.71
CA GLY A 135 -16.55 2.05 -14.80
C GLY A 135 -16.43 2.72 -13.43
N ARG A 136 -17.42 2.51 -12.55
CA ARG A 136 -17.38 3.01 -11.16
C ARG A 136 -16.19 2.45 -10.37
N LYS A 137 -15.94 1.14 -10.46
CA LYS A 137 -14.77 0.51 -9.83
C LYS A 137 -13.47 1.16 -10.28
N LEU A 138 -13.30 1.40 -11.58
CA LEU A 138 -12.12 2.03 -12.13
C LEU A 138 -11.95 3.47 -11.62
N VAL A 139 -13.00 4.29 -11.69
CA VAL A 139 -12.92 5.70 -11.26
C VAL A 139 -12.63 5.81 -9.77
N VAL A 140 -13.33 5.04 -8.92
CA VAL A 140 -13.12 5.07 -7.46
C VAL A 140 -11.72 4.57 -7.11
N SER A 141 -11.23 3.49 -7.74
CA SER A 141 -9.88 2.99 -7.52
C SER A 141 -8.82 4.01 -7.97
N LEU A 142 -9.03 4.68 -9.10
CA LEU A 142 -8.13 5.73 -9.57
C LEU A 142 -8.08 6.91 -8.59
N LEU A 143 -9.23 7.40 -8.14
CA LEU A 143 -9.30 8.49 -7.18
C LEU A 143 -8.62 8.13 -5.86
N LEU A 144 -8.81 6.90 -5.38
CA LEU A 144 -8.18 6.41 -4.15
C LEU A 144 -6.66 6.32 -4.29
N VAL A 145 -6.17 5.77 -5.40
CA VAL A 145 -4.72 5.68 -5.67
C VAL A 145 -4.10 7.07 -5.78
N VAL A 146 -4.75 8.00 -6.49
CA VAL A 146 -4.27 9.38 -6.60
C VAL A 146 -4.28 10.06 -5.23
N ALA A 147 -5.32 9.89 -4.42
CA ALA A 147 -5.39 10.45 -3.08
C ALA A 147 -4.25 9.92 -2.19
N VAL A 148 -4.01 8.60 -2.18
CA VAL A 148 -2.90 7.97 -1.44
C VAL A 148 -1.55 8.49 -1.94
N LYS A 149 -1.36 8.59 -3.26
CA LYS A 149 -0.14 9.15 -3.87
C LYS A 149 0.11 10.58 -3.41
N LEU A 150 -0.90 11.45 -3.41
CA LEU A 150 -0.78 12.84 -2.96
C LEU A 150 -0.43 12.92 -1.46
N VAL A 151 -1.06 12.08 -0.63
CA VAL A 151 -0.74 12.00 0.80
C VAL A 151 0.70 11.53 1.02
N MET A 152 1.15 10.52 0.26
CA MET A 152 2.54 10.06 0.31
C MET A 152 3.52 11.16 -0.11
N ASP A 153 3.25 11.86 -1.21
CA ASP A 153 4.13 12.94 -1.68
C ASP A 153 4.19 14.10 -0.67
N ALA A 154 3.05 14.43 -0.03
CA ALA A 154 3.01 15.40 1.05
C ALA A 154 3.81 14.91 2.27
N TYR A 155 3.67 13.64 2.66
CA TYR A 155 4.44 13.04 3.76
C TYR A 155 5.95 13.09 3.51
N PHE A 156 6.42 12.72 2.31
CA PHE A 156 7.84 12.74 1.98
C PHE A 156 8.46 14.14 1.90
N ARG A 157 7.65 15.19 1.84
CA ARG A 157 8.10 16.59 1.97
C ARG A 157 8.22 17.03 3.44
N THR A 158 7.71 16.26 4.39
CA THR A 158 7.85 16.57 5.82
C THR A 158 9.23 16.19 6.34
N LYS A 159 9.61 16.76 7.50
CA LYS A 159 10.86 16.41 8.19
C LYS A 159 10.99 14.91 8.47
N SER A 160 9.87 14.25 8.80
CA SER A 160 9.82 12.80 9.05
C SER A 160 10.09 11.99 7.77
N GLY A 161 9.49 12.38 6.64
CA GLY A 161 9.72 11.73 5.36
C GLY A 161 11.15 11.90 4.83
N LEU A 162 11.74 13.09 5.03
CA LEU A 162 13.15 13.33 4.68
C LEU A 162 14.10 12.48 5.54
N LEU A 163 13.82 12.34 6.84
CA LEU A 163 14.58 11.45 7.73
C LEU A 163 14.47 9.98 7.30
N LEU A 164 13.29 9.57 6.84
CA LEU A 164 13.07 8.20 6.37
C LEU A 164 13.97 7.88 5.15
N ARG A 165 14.04 8.79 4.19
CA ARG A 165 14.96 8.66 3.03
C ARG A 165 16.42 8.65 3.47
N ALA A 166 16.80 9.56 4.37
CA ALA A 166 18.17 9.66 4.86
C ALA A 166 18.66 8.38 5.57
N VAL A 167 17.76 7.66 6.28
CA VAL A 167 18.11 6.38 6.95
C VAL A 167 18.40 5.29 5.93
N GLY A 168 17.70 5.25 4.81
CA GLY A 168 17.93 4.27 3.74
C GLY A 168 19.28 4.52 3.03
N ASP A 169 19.53 5.79 2.66
CA ASP A 169 20.75 6.14 1.90
C ASP A 169 22.01 6.06 2.77
N ASN A 170 21.97 6.59 3.98
CA ASN A 170 23.14 6.59 4.90
C ASN A 170 22.70 6.58 6.37
N ALA A 171 22.60 5.38 6.92
CA ALA A 171 22.25 5.19 8.32
C ALA A 171 23.22 5.86 9.32
N GLY A 172 24.47 6.11 8.93
CA GLY A 172 25.47 6.83 9.72
C GLY A 172 25.15 8.31 9.87
N LEU A 173 24.67 8.94 8.81
CA LEU A 173 24.30 10.36 8.81
C LEU A 173 23.18 10.66 9.82
N VAL A 174 22.21 9.76 9.97
CA VAL A 174 21.07 9.96 10.87
C VAL A 174 21.50 9.90 12.34
N THR A 175 22.50 9.09 12.68
CA THR A 175 23.07 9.09 14.04
C THR A 175 23.81 10.36 14.37
N THR A 176 24.50 10.99 13.41
CA THR A 176 25.16 12.28 13.62
C THR A 176 24.16 13.41 13.90
N LEU A 177 22.93 13.28 13.39
CA LEU A 177 21.80 14.20 13.65
C LEU A 177 21.08 13.92 14.99
N ALA A 178 21.66 13.09 15.87
CA ALA A 178 21.10 12.69 17.17
C ALA A 178 19.66 12.09 17.07
N LYS A 179 19.33 11.44 15.97
CA LYS A 179 18.07 10.73 15.78
C LYS A 179 18.26 9.21 15.89
N ASP A 180 17.33 8.57 16.58
CA ASP A 180 17.33 7.11 16.69
C ASP A 180 16.93 6.47 15.36
N ARG A 181 17.88 5.77 14.73
CA ARG A 181 17.66 5.01 13.48
C ARG A 181 16.55 3.99 13.61
N GLY A 182 16.45 3.33 14.77
CA GLY A 182 15.44 2.32 15.01
C GLY A 182 14.03 2.91 14.96
N MET A 183 13.82 4.07 15.58
CA MET A 183 12.52 4.76 15.58
C MET A 183 12.10 5.18 14.16
N VAL A 184 13.04 5.66 13.34
CA VAL A 184 12.73 6.06 11.96
C VAL A 184 12.37 4.85 11.11
N LYS A 185 13.11 3.72 11.23
CA LYS A 185 12.76 2.46 10.55
C LYS A 185 11.38 1.94 10.98
N LEU A 186 11.08 2.01 12.28
CA LEU A 186 9.79 1.61 12.82
C LEU A 186 8.65 2.43 12.21
N MET A 187 8.80 3.76 12.09
CA MET A 187 7.80 4.62 11.44
C MET A 187 7.58 4.23 9.98
N GLY A 188 8.64 3.92 9.25
CA GLY A 188 8.53 3.49 7.86
C GLY A 188 7.79 2.14 7.70
N LEU A 189 8.07 1.18 8.59
CA LEU A 189 7.36 -0.11 8.61
C LEU A 189 5.88 0.06 8.95
N VAL A 190 5.55 0.94 9.90
CA VAL A 190 4.16 1.26 10.27
C VAL A 190 3.42 1.84 9.06
N LEU A 191 4.01 2.82 8.37
CA LEU A 191 3.39 3.47 7.21
C LEU A 191 3.24 2.50 6.03
N SER A 192 4.27 1.71 5.74
CA SER A 192 4.24 0.69 4.69
C SER A 192 3.12 -0.32 4.90
N ASN A 193 3.08 -0.94 6.09
CA ASN A 193 2.08 -1.95 6.39
C ASN A 193 0.66 -1.38 6.47
N ALA A 194 0.47 -0.10 6.85
CA ALA A 194 -0.81 0.58 6.76
C ALA A 194 -1.32 0.67 5.30
N LEU A 195 -0.43 1.00 4.35
CA LEU A 195 -0.77 1.06 2.93
C LEU A 195 -1.05 -0.32 2.33
N VAL A 196 -0.28 -1.33 2.74
CA VAL A 196 -0.51 -2.72 2.31
C VAL A 196 -1.88 -3.23 2.79
N ALA A 197 -2.23 -2.98 4.05
CA ALA A 197 -3.55 -3.35 4.58
C ALA A 197 -4.68 -2.59 3.88
N LEU A 198 -4.47 -1.31 3.51
CA LEU A 198 -5.41 -0.56 2.69
C LEU A 198 -5.61 -1.25 1.33
N GLY A 199 -4.55 -1.72 0.68
CA GLY A 199 -4.63 -2.50 -0.55
C GLY A 199 -5.49 -3.76 -0.37
N GLY A 200 -5.27 -4.52 0.71
CA GLY A 200 -6.07 -5.69 1.08
C GLY A 200 -7.55 -5.35 1.32
N CYS A 201 -7.82 -4.24 2.00
CA CYS A 201 -9.16 -3.71 2.21
C CYS A 201 -9.88 -3.45 0.87
N VAL A 202 -9.23 -2.74 -0.06
CA VAL A 202 -9.84 -2.39 -1.36
C VAL A 202 -10.07 -3.64 -2.22
N VAL A 203 -9.15 -4.62 -2.19
CA VAL A 203 -9.36 -5.93 -2.86
C VAL A 203 -10.58 -6.65 -2.28
N CYS A 204 -10.74 -6.65 -0.94
CA CYS A 204 -11.92 -7.24 -0.32
C CYS A 204 -13.23 -6.56 -0.76
N HIS A 205 -13.25 -5.24 -0.90
CA HIS A 205 -14.39 -4.51 -1.46
C HIS A 205 -14.65 -4.85 -2.93
N GLU A 206 -13.60 -5.07 -3.71
CA GLU A 206 -13.69 -5.40 -5.12
C GLU A 206 -14.21 -6.82 -5.35
N GLN A 207 -13.61 -7.80 -4.67
CA GLN A 207 -13.91 -9.23 -4.82
C GLN A 207 -15.06 -9.71 -3.93
N ARG A 208 -15.45 -8.94 -2.92
CA ARG A 208 -16.44 -9.31 -1.88
C ARG A 208 -16.09 -10.61 -1.18
N SER A 209 -14.83 -10.91 -1.04
CA SER A 209 -14.34 -12.13 -0.42
C SER A 209 -13.00 -11.91 0.27
N PHE A 210 -12.78 -12.69 1.30
CA PHE A 210 -11.51 -12.86 1.97
C PHE A 210 -11.09 -14.32 1.89
N SER A 211 -9.82 -14.58 1.70
CA SER A 211 -9.18 -15.89 1.85
C SER A 211 -7.90 -15.73 2.64
N ALA A 212 -7.64 -16.63 3.58
CA ALA A 212 -6.42 -16.58 4.39
C ALA A 212 -5.13 -16.68 3.56
N THR A 213 -5.20 -17.31 2.37
CA THR A 213 -4.06 -17.51 1.47
C THR A 213 -3.90 -16.40 0.42
N MET A 214 -4.78 -15.39 0.37
CA MET A 214 -4.74 -14.33 -0.64
C MET A 214 -3.48 -13.46 -0.55
N GLY A 215 -2.77 -13.47 0.58
CA GLY A 215 -1.53 -12.74 0.79
C GLY A 215 -0.29 -13.43 0.22
N THR A 216 -0.38 -14.71 -0.15
CA THR A 216 0.78 -15.47 -0.60
C THR A 216 1.37 -14.90 -1.88
N GLY A 217 2.61 -14.42 -1.82
CA GLY A 217 3.33 -13.85 -2.97
C GLY A 217 3.01 -12.38 -3.26
N GLN A 218 2.23 -11.70 -2.44
CA GLN A 218 1.91 -10.28 -2.66
C GLN A 218 3.15 -9.38 -2.60
N LEU A 219 4.11 -9.72 -1.74
CA LEU A 219 5.40 -9.06 -1.71
C LEU A 219 6.12 -9.14 -3.07
N VAL A 220 6.10 -10.31 -3.71
CA VAL A 220 6.77 -10.52 -5.01
C VAL A 220 6.12 -9.65 -6.09
N TYR A 221 4.79 -9.57 -6.14
CA TYR A 221 4.07 -8.68 -7.06
C TYR A 221 4.41 -7.21 -6.79
N GLY A 222 4.41 -6.80 -5.52
CA GLY A 222 4.78 -5.44 -5.11
C GLY A 222 6.22 -5.10 -5.50
N LEU A 223 7.18 -5.99 -5.22
CA LEU A 223 8.59 -5.81 -5.60
C LEU A 223 8.77 -5.71 -7.11
N ALA A 224 8.16 -6.61 -7.87
CA ALA A 224 8.25 -6.57 -9.34
C ALA A 224 7.72 -5.24 -9.89
N ALA A 225 6.56 -4.78 -9.39
CA ALA A 225 5.98 -3.50 -9.80
C ALA A 225 6.90 -2.32 -9.44
N VAL A 226 7.51 -2.31 -8.24
CA VAL A 226 8.44 -1.26 -7.82
C VAL A 226 9.71 -1.28 -8.68
N ILE A 227 10.33 -2.43 -8.90
CA ILE A 227 11.56 -2.54 -9.69
C ILE A 227 11.32 -2.10 -11.14
N ILE A 228 10.23 -2.57 -11.76
CA ILE A 228 9.86 -2.16 -13.12
C ILE A 228 9.57 -0.66 -13.17
N GLY A 229 8.79 -0.14 -12.21
CA GLY A 229 8.42 1.27 -12.14
C GLY A 229 9.65 2.18 -11.99
N VAL A 230 10.57 1.85 -11.09
CA VAL A 230 11.82 2.60 -10.87
C VAL A 230 12.71 2.52 -12.11
N SER A 231 12.84 1.34 -12.73
CA SER A 231 13.65 1.15 -13.94
C SER A 231 13.11 1.97 -15.12
N LEU A 232 11.79 1.95 -15.33
CA LEU A 232 11.13 2.77 -16.37
C LEU A 232 11.31 4.26 -16.10
N MET A 233 11.20 4.70 -14.84
CA MET A 233 11.39 6.09 -14.46
C MET A 233 12.82 6.54 -14.72
N ASN A 234 13.83 5.73 -14.34
CA ASN A 234 15.24 6.01 -14.61
C ASN A 234 15.54 6.08 -16.10
N PHE A 235 14.96 5.15 -16.89
CA PHE A 235 15.06 5.20 -18.35
C PHE A 235 14.46 6.48 -18.91
N TYR A 236 13.26 6.86 -18.44
CA TYR A 236 12.61 8.10 -18.88
C TYR A 236 13.40 9.34 -18.48
N THR A 237 13.88 9.44 -17.24
CA THR A 237 14.68 10.60 -16.76
C THR A 237 16.04 10.71 -17.45
N GLY A 238 16.65 9.61 -17.85
CA GLY A 238 17.88 9.56 -18.64
C GLY A 238 17.70 9.80 -20.14
N SER A 239 16.45 9.77 -20.64
CA SER A 239 16.15 9.91 -22.05
C SER A 239 16.41 11.35 -22.57
N PRO A 240 16.81 11.53 -23.85
CA PRO A 240 17.00 12.86 -24.42
C PRO A 240 15.70 13.68 -24.43
N VAL A 241 14.54 13.04 -24.47
CA VAL A 241 13.23 13.70 -24.39
C VAL A 241 13.01 14.36 -23.04
N SER A 242 13.30 13.65 -21.94
CA SER A 242 13.16 14.20 -20.58
C SER A 242 14.15 15.34 -20.32
N GLN A 243 15.36 15.23 -20.86
CA GLN A 243 16.37 16.30 -20.78
C GLN A 243 15.93 17.54 -21.56
N ALA A 244 15.31 17.37 -22.73
CA ALA A 244 14.75 18.47 -23.51
C ALA A 244 13.57 19.16 -22.78
N LEU A 245 12.68 18.37 -22.15
CA LEU A 245 11.58 18.89 -21.34
C LEU A 245 12.08 19.68 -20.12
N ARG A 246 13.16 19.24 -19.46
CA ARG A 246 13.79 19.96 -18.35
C ARG A 246 14.40 21.29 -18.77
N LYS A 247 14.97 21.38 -19.97
CA LYS A 247 15.52 22.63 -20.52
C LYS A 247 14.43 23.65 -20.85
N ASN A 248 13.24 23.22 -21.17
CA ASN A 248 12.12 24.10 -21.48
C ASN A 248 11.41 24.49 -20.15
N LYS A 249 11.64 25.77 -19.72
CA LYS A 249 11.05 26.29 -18.46
C LYS A 249 9.53 26.20 -18.39
N ALA A 250 8.83 26.22 -19.53
CA ALA A 250 7.37 26.12 -19.58
C ALA A 250 6.85 24.70 -19.35
N LEU A 251 7.64 23.67 -19.62
CA LEU A 251 7.27 22.26 -19.53
C LEU A 251 8.08 21.50 -18.47
N GLY A 252 8.98 22.19 -17.77
CA GLY A 252 9.86 21.58 -16.76
C GLY A 252 9.13 20.87 -15.61
N TRP A 253 7.87 21.23 -15.35
CA TRP A 253 7.04 20.57 -14.35
C TRP A 253 6.57 19.15 -14.78
N LEU A 254 6.57 18.85 -16.09
CA LEU A 254 6.28 17.52 -16.63
C LEU A 254 7.48 16.57 -16.53
N ALA A 255 8.67 17.12 -16.37
CA ALA A 255 9.86 16.30 -16.15
C ALA A 255 9.88 15.84 -14.69
N VAL A 256 9.94 14.53 -14.48
CA VAL A 256 10.08 13.94 -13.14
C VAL A 256 11.37 14.49 -12.51
N PRO A 257 11.32 15.07 -11.29
CA PRO A 257 12.53 15.49 -10.61
C PRO A 257 13.42 14.26 -10.41
N ALA A 258 14.71 14.40 -10.73
CA ALA A 258 15.70 13.39 -10.35
C ALA A 258 15.70 13.35 -8.81
N GLY A 259 15.28 12.23 -8.24
CA GLY A 259 15.26 11.97 -6.81
C GLY A 259 16.65 11.88 -6.24
#